data_154645f51fca7c48308679e72aeb0d94
#
_entry.id   154645f51fca7c48308679e72aeb0d94
#
_cell.length_a   1.000
_cell.length_b   1.000
_cell.length_c   1.000
_cell.angle_alpha   90.00
_cell.angle_beta   90.00
_cell.angle_gamma   90.00
#
_symmetry.space_group_name_H-M   'P 1'
#
loop_
_entity.id
_entity.type
_entity.pdbx_description
1 polymer ?
#
loop_
_entity_poly.entity_id
_entity_poly.type
_entity_poly.pdbx_seq_one_letter_code
_entity_poly.pdbx_strand_id
1 'polypeptide(L)' 'MDAAARNRLRWKCRRGLLELDLVLQRYLEKNPDDHSLHALLDLPDNDLWDIIAGRSDRYDRRFEKTVARLRAA' A
#
# COMPACT_ATOMS: atom_id res chain seq x y z
N MET A 1 0.19 -4.35 -16.16
CA MET A 1 1.46 -4.52 -15.39
C MET A 1 2.03 -5.89 -15.67
N ASP A 2 3.31 -6.01 -15.99
CA ASP A 2 3.93 -7.31 -16.28
C ASP A 2 4.29 -8.08 -15.00
N ALA A 3 4.75 -9.34 -15.14
CA ALA A 3 5.09 -10.19 -14.00
C ALA A 3 6.23 -9.63 -13.16
N ALA A 4 7.22 -8.99 -13.77
CA ALA A 4 8.34 -8.40 -13.04
C ALA A 4 7.89 -7.22 -12.18
N ALA A 5 6.99 -6.39 -12.71
CA ALA A 5 6.44 -5.26 -11.95
C ALA A 5 5.58 -5.74 -10.78
N ARG A 6 4.78 -6.80 -10.97
CA ARG A 6 4.00 -7.41 -9.89
C ARG A 6 4.89 -7.98 -8.79
N ASN A 7 5.97 -8.63 -9.16
CA ASN A 7 6.92 -9.20 -8.19
C ASN A 7 7.60 -8.09 -7.38
N ARG A 8 8.00 -6.99 -8.03
CA ARG A 8 8.57 -5.84 -7.33
C ARG A 8 7.59 -5.23 -6.34
N LEU A 9 6.32 -5.12 -6.74
CA LEU A 9 5.27 -4.59 -5.89
C LEU A 9 5.08 -5.47 -4.65
N ARG A 10 5.05 -6.78 -4.81
CA ARG A 10 4.95 -7.71 -3.69
C ARG A 10 6.13 -7.58 -2.71
N TRP A 11 7.34 -7.42 -3.23
CA TRP A 11 8.52 -7.19 -2.40
C TRP A 11 8.42 -5.88 -1.61
N LYS A 12 7.94 -4.81 -2.24
CA LYS A 12 7.73 -3.53 -1.58
C LYS A 12 6.70 -3.63 -0.44
N CYS A 13 5.81 -4.60 -0.49
CA CYS A 13 4.80 -4.80 0.54
C CYS A 13 5.32 -5.54 1.77
N ARG A 14 6.52 -6.12 1.71
CA ARG A 14 7.13 -6.82 2.85
C ARG A 14 7.92 -5.84 3.69
N ARG A 15 7.34 -5.43 4.79
CA ARG A 15 7.86 -4.32 5.60
C ARG A 15 8.32 -4.69 7.01
N GLY A 16 8.16 -5.94 7.43
CA GLY A 16 8.51 -6.34 8.78
C GLY A 16 7.49 -5.95 9.86
N LEU A 17 6.46 -5.20 9.52
CA LEU A 17 5.30 -4.98 10.38
C LEU A 17 4.20 -5.94 9.94
N LEU A 18 3.94 -6.95 10.75
CA LEU A 18 2.99 -8.01 10.39
C LEU A 18 1.62 -7.49 10.00
N GLU A 19 1.06 -6.57 10.76
CA GLU A 19 -0.27 -5.99 10.47
C GLU A 19 -0.29 -5.25 9.14
N LEU A 20 0.75 -4.46 8.87
CA LEU A 20 0.88 -3.73 7.62
C LEU A 20 1.03 -4.70 6.44
N ASP A 21 1.87 -5.73 6.60
CA ASP A 21 2.07 -6.74 5.56
C ASP A 21 0.78 -7.46 5.22
N LEU A 22 -0.04 -7.81 6.22
CA LEU A 22 -1.33 -8.47 6.01
C LEU A 22 -2.31 -7.60 5.23
N VAL A 23 -2.41 -6.32 5.58
CA VAL A 23 -3.28 -5.37 4.86
C VAL A 23 -2.84 -5.22 3.41
N LEU A 24 -1.54 -5.07 3.18
CA LEU A 24 -0.99 -4.91 1.83
C LEU A 24 -1.21 -6.16 0.99
N GLN A 25 -1.04 -7.34 1.57
CA GLN A 25 -1.32 -8.59 0.86
C GLN A 25 -2.78 -8.72 0.44
N ARG A 26 -3.71 -8.40 1.34
CA ARG A 26 -5.14 -8.41 1.03
C ARG A 26 -5.48 -7.43 -0.08
N TYR A 27 -4.89 -6.25 -0.02
CA TYR A 27 -5.09 -5.23 -1.04
C TYR A 27 -4.61 -5.71 -2.41
N LEU A 28 -3.43 -6.32 -2.48
CA LEU A 28 -2.86 -6.83 -3.73
C LEU A 28 -3.67 -7.97 -4.33
N GLU A 29 -4.29 -8.81 -3.50
CA GLU A 29 -5.15 -9.89 -4.00
C GLU A 29 -6.34 -9.34 -4.79
N LYS A 30 -6.87 -8.19 -4.36
CA LYS A 30 -8.01 -7.53 -5.02
C LYS A 30 -7.60 -6.55 -6.09
N ASN A 31 -6.40 -5.98 -6.00
CA ASN A 31 -5.92 -4.91 -6.87
C ASN A 31 -4.48 -5.18 -7.32
N PRO A 32 -4.21 -6.27 -8.06
CA PRO A 32 -2.84 -6.68 -8.37
C PRO A 32 -2.09 -5.72 -9.30
N ASP A 33 -2.80 -4.87 -10.02
CA ASP A 33 -2.24 -3.95 -11.01
C ASP A 33 -2.33 -2.47 -10.60
N ASP A 34 -2.45 -2.18 -9.31
CA ASP A 34 -2.56 -0.79 -8.85
C ASP A 34 -1.18 -0.11 -8.81
N HIS A 35 -0.90 0.71 -9.82
CA HIS A 35 0.36 1.45 -9.94
C HIS A 35 0.52 2.53 -8.86
N SER A 36 -0.58 3.09 -8.35
CA SER A 36 -0.53 4.12 -7.31
C SER A 36 0.10 3.60 -6.03
N LEU A 37 -0.06 2.31 -5.76
CA LEU A 37 0.51 1.68 -4.58
C LEU A 37 2.03 1.74 -4.56
N HIS A 38 2.70 1.64 -5.71
CA HIS A 38 4.14 1.73 -5.79
C HIS A 38 4.69 3.01 -5.17
N ALA A 39 4.12 4.15 -5.54
CA ALA A 39 4.57 5.44 -5.05
C ALA A 39 4.26 5.60 -3.55
N LEU A 40 3.11 5.08 -3.11
CA LEU A 40 2.72 5.12 -1.71
C LEU A 40 3.66 4.28 -0.84
N LEU A 41 4.15 3.14 -1.36
CA LEU A 41 5.06 2.25 -0.65
C LEU A 41 6.49 2.79 -0.51
N ASP A 42 6.80 3.92 -1.13
CA ASP A 42 8.08 4.61 -0.92
C ASP A 42 8.13 5.36 0.42
N LEU A 43 6.99 5.49 1.10
CA LEU A 43 6.94 6.09 2.43
C LEU A 43 7.55 5.15 3.50
N PRO A 44 8.13 5.72 4.56
CA PRO A 44 8.56 4.92 5.73
C PRO A 44 7.39 4.12 6.32
N ASP A 45 7.70 2.97 6.92
CA ASP A 45 6.68 2.07 7.46
C ASP A 45 5.73 2.75 8.45
N ASN A 46 6.26 3.55 9.35
CA ASN A 46 5.45 4.24 10.35
C ASN A 46 4.49 5.24 9.71
N ASP A 47 4.97 6.00 8.72
CA ASP A 47 4.13 6.97 8.02
C ASP A 47 3.03 6.26 7.22
N LEU A 48 3.38 5.20 6.52
CA LEU A 48 2.43 4.41 5.75
C LEU A 48 1.37 3.79 6.66
N TRP A 49 1.77 3.20 7.79
CA TRP A 49 0.86 2.60 8.74
C TRP A 49 -0.08 3.63 9.35
N ASP A 50 0.41 4.81 9.69
CA ASP A 50 -0.43 5.89 10.22
C ASP A 50 -1.50 6.32 9.23
N ILE A 51 -1.16 6.39 7.95
CA ILE A 51 -2.13 6.69 6.89
C ILE A 51 -3.18 5.59 6.78
N ILE A 52 -2.77 4.33 6.73
CA ILE A 52 -3.68 3.19 6.60
C ILE A 52 -4.58 3.05 7.83
N ALA A 53 -4.02 3.28 9.02
CA ALA A 53 -4.78 3.20 10.28
C ALA A 53 -5.72 4.40 10.49
N GLY A 54 -5.66 5.41 9.63
CA GLY A 54 -6.53 6.57 9.73
C GLY A 54 -6.03 7.65 10.70
N ARG A 55 -4.80 7.53 11.19
CA ARG A 55 -4.22 8.51 12.13
C ARG A 55 -3.56 9.69 11.43
N SER A 56 -3.27 9.57 10.13
CA SER A 56 -2.65 10.62 9.34
C SER A 56 -3.31 10.74 7.99
N ASP A 57 -3.47 11.96 7.50
CA ASP A 57 -3.94 12.28 6.16
C ASP A 57 -2.85 12.94 5.32
N ARG A 58 -1.59 12.76 5.70
CA ARG A 58 -0.44 13.34 5.02
C ARG A 58 -0.04 12.52 3.79
N TYR A 59 -0.86 12.59 2.75
CA TYR A 59 -0.60 11.96 1.47
C TYR A 59 -1.10 12.86 0.34
N ASP A 60 -0.54 12.66 -0.86
CA ASP A 60 -0.96 13.39 -2.05
C ASP A 60 -2.40 13.02 -2.41
N ARG A 61 -3.18 13.98 -2.90
CA ARG A 61 -4.57 13.77 -3.32
C ARG A 61 -4.72 12.66 -4.35
N ARG A 62 -3.70 12.42 -5.17
CA ARG A 62 -3.72 11.34 -6.17
C ARG A 62 -3.84 9.96 -5.53
N PHE A 63 -3.48 9.83 -4.26
CA PHE A 63 -3.57 8.55 -3.52
C PHE A 63 -4.87 8.39 -2.75
N GLU A 64 -5.77 9.36 -2.80
CA GLU A 64 -6.98 9.36 -1.99
C GLU A 64 -7.81 8.08 -2.18
N LYS A 65 -8.01 7.65 -3.42
CA LYS A 65 -8.76 6.41 -3.72
C LYS A 65 -8.02 5.16 -3.24
N THR A 66 -6.72 5.11 -3.44
CA THR A 66 -5.89 3.99 -2.98
C THR A 66 -5.90 3.90 -1.46
N VAL A 67 -5.76 5.03 -0.77
CA VAL A 67 -5.81 5.07 0.69
C VAL A 67 -7.18 4.61 1.21
N ALA A 68 -8.26 5.06 0.59
CA ALA A 68 -9.60 4.63 0.98
C ALA A 68 -9.78 3.12 0.86
N ARG A 69 -9.28 2.53 -0.22
CA ARG A 69 -9.33 1.08 -0.44
C ARG A 69 -8.46 0.33 0.57
N LEU A 70 -7.28 0.84 0.87
CA LEU A 70 -6.39 0.23 1.88
C LEU A 70 -7.02 0.23 3.26
N ARG A 71 -7.69 1.32 3.64
CA ARG A 71 -8.38 1.43 4.93
C ARG A 71 -9.55 0.46 5.02
N ALA A 72 -10.14 0.09 3.89
CA ALA A 72 -11.27 -0.84 3.82
C ALA A 72 -10.85 -2.31 3.69
N ALA A 73 -9.58 -2.56 3.45
CA ALA A 73 -9.08 -3.92 3.23
C ALA A 73 -9.02 -4.74 4.53
#